data_e16a4e3d2127116c00563de5cc7175d6
#
_entry.id   e16a4e3d2127116c00563de5cc7175d6
#
_cell.length_a   1.000
_cell.length_b   1.000
_cell.length_c   1.000
_cell.angle_alpha   90.00
_cell.angle_beta   90.00
_cell.angle_gamma   90.00
#
_symmetry.space_group_name_H-M   'P 1'
#
loop_
_entity.id
_entity.type
_entity.pdbx_description
1 polymer ?
#
loop_
_entity_poly.entity_id
_entity_poly.type
_entity_poly.pdbx_seq_one_letter_code
_entity_poly.pdbx_strand_id
1 'polypeptide(L)'
;APDVKEELPVLYVRLRDAVTKHGLKVIEIASHHTGFSKYAWRSVMCEPGAQADAVRTTLADAAVAAQVASGDVTVIAGRANLAEAASFTMAAVDAVMTSVPTARVLPALRRGNVRGALSVGLAPAEGKDAAAILEAAAAGKVECLVLLGADPLNDVADADLARRALAGARFVVSVDTFMSDSS
;
A
#
# COMPACT_ATOMS: atom_id res chain seq x y z
N ALA A 1 6.73 0.03 0.09
CA ALA A 1 5.93 -1.21 0.09
C ALA A 1 5.48 -1.54 1.50
N PRO A 2 4.44 -2.33 1.69
CA PRO A 2 4.14 -2.90 2.99
C PRO A 2 5.31 -3.80 3.45
N ASP A 3 5.39 -4.10 4.76
CA ASP A 3 6.38 -5.09 5.21
C ASP A 3 6.11 -6.44 4.53
N VAL A 4 7.00 -6.81 3.61
CA VAL A 4 6.83 -8.03 2.80
C VAL A 4 6.88 -9.30 3.66
N LYS A 5 7.49 -9.25 4.84
CA LYS A 5 7.52 -10.38 5.77
C LYS A 5 6.13 -10.62 6.38
N GLU A 6 5.45 -9.56 6.77
CA GLU A 6 4.15 -9.63 7.43
C GLU A 6 3.00 -9.81 6.44
N GLU A 7 3.04 -9.07 5.34
CA GLU A 7 1.91 -8.97 4.40
C GLU A 7 2.01 -9.95 3.21
N LEU A 8 3.23 -10.31 2.80
CA LEU A 8 3.49 -11.14 1.62
C LEU A 8 4.55 -12.23 1.91
N PRO A 9 4.30 -13.13 2.86
CA PRO A 9 5.32 -14.04 3.38
C PRO A 9 5.96 -14.95 2.32
N VAL A 10 5.22 -15.36 1.31
CA VAL A 10 5.79 -16.17 0.19
C VAL A 10 6.78 -15.34 -0.62
N LEU A 11 6.46 -14.08 -0.91
CA LEU A 11 7.38 -13.16 -1.61
C LEU A 11 8.61 -12.90 -0.74
N TYR A 12 8.43 -12.68 0.56
CA TYR A 12 9.54 -12.52 1.50
C TYR A 12 10.52 -13.68 1.48
N VAL A 13 10.02 -14.93 1.55
CA VAL A 13 10.90 -16.11 1.55
C VAL A 13 11.67 -16.21 0.24
N ARG A 14 11.04 -15.92 -0.90
CA ARG A 14 11.69 -15.94 -2.22
C ARG A 14 12.75 -14.85 -2.36
N LEU A 15 12.44 -13.62 -1.91
CA LEU A 15 13.40 -12.52 -1.93
C LEU A 15 14.60 -12.81 -1.03
N ARG A 16 14.35 -13.32 0.18
CA ARG A 16 15.42 -13.71 1.10
C ARG A 16 16.33 -14.77 0.49
N ASP A 17 15.75 -15.80 -0.13
CA ASP A 17 16.52 -16.85 -0.80
C ASP A 17 17.37 -16.28 -1.94
N ALA A 18 16.79 -15.43 -2.76
CA ALA A 18 17.49 -14.76 -3.87
C ALA A 18 18.64 -13.87 -3.38
N VAL A 19 18.46 -13.14 -2.29
CA VAL A 19 19.53 -12.33 -1.69
C VAL A 19 20.64 -13.22 -1.12
N THR A 20 20.29 -14.25 -0.36
CA THR A 20 21.27 -15.04 0.39
C THR A 20 22.01 -16.06 -0.45
N LYS A 21 21.42 -16.56 -1.54
CA LYS A 21 21.99 -17.63 -2.36
C LYS A 21 22.32 -17.22 -3.80
N HIS A 22 21.65 -16.18 -4.32
CA HIS A 22 21.76 -15.83 -5.74
C HIS A 22 22.29 -14.42 -5.99
N GLY A 23 22.73 -13.72 -4.93
CA GLY A 23 23.40 -12.41 -5.05
C GLY A 23 22.46 -11.27 -5.46
N LEU A 24 21.12 -11.44 -5.36
CA LEU A 24 20.17 -10.35 -5.61
C LEU A 24 20.47 -9.20 -4.66
N LYS A 25 20.58 -8.00 -5.20
CA LYS A 25 20.69 -6.77 -4.39
C LYS A 25 19.33 -6.11 -4.26
N VAL A 26 18.92 -5.85 -3.03
CA VAL A 26 17.66 -5.18 -2.72
C VAL A 26 17.97 -3.84 -2.07
N ILE A 27 17.33 -2.80 -2.59
CA ILE A 27 17.27 -1.47 -1.97
C ILE A 27 15.89 -1.34 -1.35
N GLU A 28 15.85 -1.13 -0.05
CA GLU A 28 14.64 -0.89 0.70
C GLU A 28 14.51 0.61 1.01
N ILE A 29 13.36 1.19 0.72
CA ILE A 29 13.03 2.57 1.10
C ILE A 29 11.74 2.48 1.92
N ALA A 30 11.81 2.86 3.19
CA ALA A 30 10.73 2.71 4.14
C ALA A 30 10.80 3.77 5.24
N SER A 31 9.67 3.99 5.93
CA SER A 31 9.62 4.91 7.08
C SER A 31 10.07 4.27 8.40
N HIS A 32 10.29 2.97 8.40
CA HIS A 32 10.75 2.20 9.57
C HIS A 32 11.50 0.95 9.11
N HIS A 33 12.25 0.32 10.01
CA HIS A 33 12.88 -0.95 9.73
C HIS A 33 11.83 -2.06 9.59
N THR A 34 11.85 -2.75 8.45
CA THR A 34 10.97 -3.89 8.17
C THR A 34 11.65 -5.22 8.49
N GLY A 35 10.89 -6.31 8.41
CA GLY A 35 11.46 -7.65 8.52
C GLY A 35 12.47 -8.00 7.43
N PHE A 36 12.57 -7.19 6.36
CA PHE A 36 13.52 -7.39 5.27
C PHE A 36 14.80 -6.55 5.40
N SER A 37 14.83 -5.50 6.22
CA SER A 37 15.94 -4.52 6.32
C SER A 37 17.32 -5.18 6.52
N LYS A 38 17.39 -6.26 7.30
CA LYS A 38 18.66 -6.99 7.55
C LYS A 38 19.22 -7.76 6.33
N TYR A 39 18.40 -7.93 5.28
CA TYR A 39 18.80 -8.58 4.03
C TYR A 39 19.01 -7.57 2.90
N ALA A 40 18.57 -6.33 3.10
CA ALA A 40 18.74 -5.30 2.10
C ALA A 40 20.21 -4.91 1.92
N TRP A 41 20.66 -4.77 0.68
CA TRP A 41 21.96 -4.20 0.35
C TRP A 41 22.06 -2.74 0.77
N ARG A 42 20.93 -2.00 0.65
CA ARG A 42 20.73 -0.66 1.18
C ARG A 42 19.35 -0.60 1.84
N SER A 43 19.30 -0.12 3.05
CA SER A 43 18.05 0.21 3.75
C SER A 43 18.05 1.71 4.03
N VAL A 44 17.15 2.42 3.37
CA VAL A 44 17.04 3.87 3.41
C VAL A 44 15.78 4.23 4.17
N MET A 45 15.97 4.88 5.31
CA MET A 45 14.86 5.42 6.11
C MET A 45 14.49 6.81 5.59
N CYS A 46 13.20 7.07 5.48
CA CYS A 46 12.68 8.37 5.11
C CYS A 46 11.37 8.67 5.85
N GLU A 47 11.07 9.93 6.03
CA GLU A 47 9.78 10.36 6.56
C GLU A 47 8.63 9.93 5.64
N PRO A 48 7.43 9.66 6.18
CA PRO A 48 6.23 9.44 5.38
C PRO A 48 6.00 10.62 4.42
N GLY A 49 5.84 10.33 3.13
CA GLY A 49 5.72 11.34 2.08
C GLY A 49 7.03 11.71 1.37
N ALA A 50 8.19 11.43 1.97
CA ALA A 50 9.50 11.74 1.38
C ALA A 50 10.08 10.60 0.52
N GLN A 51 9.29 9.56 0.22
CA GLN A 51 9.77 8.37 -0.49
C GLN A 51 10.35 8.70 -1.88
N ALA A 52 9.74 9.64 -2.61
CA ALA A 52 10.21 10.02 -3.94
C ALA A 52 11.59 10.70 -3.89
N ASP A 53 11.84 11.55 -2.90
CA ASP A 53 13.13 12.22 -2.71
C ASP A 53 14.20 11.22 -2.24
N ALA A 54 13.83 10.29 -1.35
CA ALA A 54 14.70 9.20 -0.94
C ALA A 54 15.11 8.32 -2.15
N VAL A 55 14.18 8.03 -3.07
CA VAL A 55 14.46 7.32 -4.33
C VAL A 55 15.48 8.11 -5.16
N ARG A 56 15.22 9.40 -5.41
CA ARG A 56 16.12 10.24 -6.24
C ARG A 56 17.52 10.29 -5.66
N THR A 57 17.62 10.54 -4.35
CA THR A 57 18.91 10.60 -3.65
C THR A 57 19.64 9.26 -3.71
N THR A 58 18.92 8.16 -3.51
CA THR A 58 19.51 6.81 -3.54
C THR A 58 20.02 6.46 -4.93
N LEU A 59 19.25 6.76 -5.98
CA LEU A 59 19.65 6.49 -7.38
C LEU A 59 20.76 7.40 -7.87
N ALA A 60 20.99 8.56 -7.25
CA ALA A 60 22.11 9.44 -7.52
C ALA A 60 23.45 8.94 -6.92
N ASP A 61 23.41 8.00 -5.98
CA ASP A 61 24.64 7.36 -5.47
C ASP A 61 25.33 6.57 -6.59
N ALA A 62 26.62 6.80 -6.79
CA ALA A 62 27.37 6.22 -7.90
C ALA A 62 27.40 4.68 -7.87
N ALA A 63 27.48 4.06 -6.68
CA ALA A 63 27.47 2.60 -6.55
C ALA A 63 26.10 2.03 -6.85
N VAL A 64 25.03 2.72 -6.47
CA VAL A 64 23.66 2.35 -6.79
C VAL A 64 23.41 2.49 -8.28
N ALA A 65 23.77 3.61 -8.87
CA ALA A 65 23.62 3.88 -10.31
C ALA A 65 24.34 2.81 -11.15
N ALA A 66 25.57 2.47 -10.79
CA ALA A 66 26.32 1.40 -11.46
C ALA A 66 25.65 0.03 -11.34
N GLN A 67 25.11 -0.29 -10.16
CA GLN A 67 24.39 -1.56 -9.95
C GLN A 67 23.08 -1.62 -10.74
N VAL A 68 22.32 -0.53 -10.76
CA VAL A 68 21.06 -0.42 -11.51
C VAL A 68 21.32 -0.54 -13.02
N ALA A 69 22.40 0.06 -13.52
CA ALA A 69 22.77 -0.02 -14.94
C ALA A 69 23.26 -1.40 -15.36
N SER A 70 23.66 -2.26 -14.43
CA SER A 70 24.27 -3.57 -14.72
C SER A 70 23.25 -4.71 -14.92
N GLY A 71 21.96 -4.48 -14.69
CA GLY A 71 20.96 -5.54 -14.77
C GLY A 71 19.51 -5.09 -14.73
N ASP A 72 18.62 -6.08 -14.71
CA ASP A 72 17.18 -5.86 -14.63
C ASP A 72 16.77 -5.29 -13.26
N VAL A 73 15.89 -4.30 -13.28
CA VAL A 73 15.33 -3.68 -12.08
C VAL A 73 13.86 -4.00 -11.96
N THR A 74 13.45 -4.48 -10.80
CA THR A 74 12.03 -4.67 -10.45
C THR A 74 11.70 -3.86 -9.20
N VAL A 75 10.70 -2.99 -9.32
CA VAL A 75 10.19 -2.19 -8.22
C VAL A 75 9.01 -2.91 -7.58
N ILE A 76 9.12 -3.27 -6.31
CA ILE A 76 8.00 -3.78 -5.53
C ILE A 76 7.36 -2.56 -4.83
N ALA A 77 6.21 -2.16 -5.31
CA ALA A 77 5.54 -0.93 -4.87
C ALA A 77 4.20 -1.22 -4.20
N GLY A 78 3.95 -0.56 -3.09
CA GLY A 78 2.68 -0.63 -2.37
C GLY A 78 2.69 0.33 -1.18
N ARG A 79 1.52 0.62 -0.64
CA ARG A 79 1.38 1.49 0.54
C ARG A 79 1.88 0.76 1.77
N ALA A 80 2.64 1.44 2.61
CA ALA A 80 3.11 0.89 3.88
C ALA A 80 1.94 0.68 4.85
N ASN A 81 0.98 1.60 4.86
CA ASN A 81 -0.25 1.52 5.64
C ASN A 81 -1.39 2.26 4.91
N LEU A 82 -2.62 2.17 5.42
CA LEU A 82 -3.78 2.80 4.79
C LEU A 82 -3.89 4.31 5.09
N ALA A 83 -3.18 4.81 6.10
CA ALA A 83 -3.17 6.23 6.45
C ALA A 83 -2.31 7.06 5.48
N GLU A 84 -1.28 6.45 4.85
CA GLU A 84 -0.48 7.13 3.85
C GLU A 84 -1.24 7.29 2.53
N ALA A 85 -1.15 8.48 1.93
CA ALA A 85 -1.76 8.72 0.63
C ALA A 85 -1.11 7.86 -0.46
N ALA A 86 -1.92 7.28 -1.35
CA ALA A 86 -1.43 6.48 -2.47
C ALA A 86 -0.53 7.28 -3.42
N SER A 87 -0.73 8.60 -3.49
CA SER A 87 0.09 9.52 -4.30
C SER A 87 1.57 9.49 -3.93
N PHE A 88 1.93 9.27 -2.67
CA PHE A 88 3.33 9.16 -2.25
C PHE A 88 4.00 7.91 -2.84
N THR A 89 3.30 6.78 -2.84
CA THR A 89 3.78 5.56 -3.50
C THR A 89 3.91 5.76 -5.00
N MET A 90 2.93 6.41 -5.64
CA MET A 90 2.97 6.68 -7.07
C MET A 90 4.11 7.62 -7.44
N ALA A 91 4.34 8.69 -6.68
CA ALA A 91 5.46 9.60 -6.89
C ALA A 91 6.83 8.90 -6.74
N ALA A 92 6.95 7.95 -5.80
CA ALA A 92 8.18 7.17 -5.65
C ALA A 92 8.40 6.22 -6.84
N VAL A 93 7.34 5.58 -7.35
CA VAL A 93 7.41 4.74 -8.56
C VAL A 93 7.80 5.58 -9.77
N ASP A 94 7.17 6.75 -9.96
CA ASP A 94 7.48 7.68 -11.04
C ASP A 94 8.94 8.13 -11.00
N ALA A 95 9.48 8.42 -9.82
CA ALA A 95 10.89 8.77 -9.64
C ALA A 95 11.84 7.64 -10.09
N VAL A 96 11.49 6.36 -9.81
CA VAL A 96 12.27 5.23 -10.33
C VAL A 96 12.12 5.11 -11.84
N MET A 97 10.90 5.15 -12.37
CA MET A 97 10.64 4.98 -13.80
C MET A 97 11.27 6.08 -14.66
N THR A 98 11.34 7.31 -14.12
CA THR A 98 12.05 8.43 -14.77
C THR A 98 13.55 8.16 -14.85
N SER A 99 14.15 7.61 -13.79
CA SER A 99 15.59 7.35 -13.72
C SER A 99 15.98 6.05 -14.40
N VAL A 100 15.09 5.05 -14.41
CA VAL A 100 15.29 3.70 -14.92
C VAL A 100 14.06 3.28 -15.76
N PRO A 101 13.93 3.77 -16.99
CA PRO A 101 12.74 3.54 -17.81
C PRO A 101 12.46 2.06 -18.14
N THR A 102 13.49 1.22 -18.05
CA THR A 102 13.38 -0.23 -18.27
C THR A 102 12.92 -1.02 -17.05
N ALA A 103 12.76 -0.37 -15.88
CA ALA A 103 12.33 -1.03 -14.66
C ALA A 103 10.91 -1.60 -14.82
N ARG A 104 10.69 -2.74 -14.18
CA ARG A 104 9.36 -3.38 -14.09
C ARG A 104 8.75 -3.08 -12.74
N VAL A 105 7.44 -2.89 -12.69
CA VAL A 105 6.73 -2.62 -11.43
C VAL A 105 5.88 -3.83 -11.05
N LEU A 106 6.08 -4.32 -9.83
CA LEU A 106 5.25 -5.33 -9.19
C LEU A 106 4.42 -4.64 -8.09
N PRO A 107 3.12 -4.41 -8.30
CA PRO A 107 2.26 -3.89 -7.25
C PRO A 107 2.14 -4.89 -6.09
N ALA A 108 2.50 -4.46 -4.89
CA ALA A 108 2.35 -5.22 -3.65
C ALA A 108 1.00 -4.85 -3.01
N LEU A 109 -0.03 -5.61 -3.33
CA LEU A 109 -1.39 -5.39 -2.83
C LEU A 109 -1.58 -6.11 -1.49
N ARG A 110 -2.11 -5.41 -0.51
CA ARG A 110 -2.27 -5.92 0.86
C ARG A 110 -3.41 -6.93 1.03
N ARG A 111 -4.36 -6.95 0.10
CA ARG A 111 -5.53 -7.84 0.14
C ARG A 111 -5.50 -8.81 -1.02
N GLY A 112 -6.07 -10.00 -0.80
CA GLY A 112 -6.22 -11.00 -1.85
C GLY A 112 -7.20 -10.55 -2.93
N ASN A 113 -6.93 -10.97 -4.16
CA ASN A 113 -7.84 -10.80 -5.29
C ASN A 113 -8.23 -9.34 -5.66
N VAL A 114 -7.47 -8.34 -5.25
CA VAL A 114 -7.75 -6.93 -5.63
C VAL A 114 -7.79 -6.78 -7.15
N ARG A 115 -6.84 -7.40 -7.88
CA ARG A 115 -6.82 -7.37 -9.34
C ARG A 115 -8.06 -8.03 -9.94
N GLY A 116 -8.49 -9.16 -9.40
CA GLY A 116 -9.72 -9.83 -9.84
C GLY A 116 -10.96 -8.97 -9.60
N ALA A 117 -11.05 -8.35 -8.44
CA ALA A 117 -12.12 -7.40 -8.12
C ALA A 117 -12.17 -6.24 -9.12
N LEU A 118 -11.03 -5.61 -9.40
CA LEU A 118 -10.94 -4.51 -10.38
C LEU A 118 -11.32 -4.98 -11.80
N SER A 119 -10.93 -6.20 -12.20
CA SER A 119 -11.22 -6.72 -13.55
C SER A 119 -12.71 -6.99 -13.78
N VAL A 120 -13.50 -7.18 -12.72
CA VAL A 120 -14.97 -7.32 -12.81
C VAL A 120 -15.71 -6.02 -12.47
N GLY A 121 -15.00 -4.89 -12.44
CA GLY A 121 -15.59 -3.58 -12.24
C GLY A 121 -15.87 -3.21 -10.78
N LEU A 122 -15.38 -3.97 -9.81
CA LEU A 122 -15.47 -3.62 -8.39
C LEU A 122 -14.43 -2.54 -8.03
N ALA A 123 -14.58 -1.39 -8.66
CA ALA A 123 -13.81 -0.20 -8.38
C ALA A 123 -14.77 0.93 -8.01
N PRO A 124 -14.42 1.80 -7.05
CA PRO A 124 -15.24 2.95 -6.77
C PRO A 124 -15.30 3.84 -8.01
N ALA A 125 -16.52 4.35 -8.33
CA ALA A 125 -16.64 5.46 -9.27
C ALA A 125 -15.95 6.70 -8.67
N GLU A 126 -15.55 7.64 -9.53
CA GLU A 126 -14.92 8.87 -9.08
C GLU A 126 -15.77 9.57 -8.01
N GLY A 127 -15.18 9.98 -6.91
CA GLY A 127 -15.83 10.59 -5.76
C GLY A 127 -16.76 9.66 -4.96
N LYS A 128 -16.64 8.33 -5.13
CA LYS A 128 -17.44 7.34 -4.39
C LYS A 128 -16.57 6.27 -3.75
N ASP A 129 -15.38 6.63 -3.33
CA ASP A 129 -14.53 5.76 -2.52
C ASP A 129 -15.07 5.61 -1.09
N ALA A 130 -14.43 4.77 -0.29
CA ALA A 130 -14.89 4.50 1.07
C ALA A 130 -14.95 5.77 1.94
N ALA A 131 -14.00 6.71 1.79
CA ALA A 131 -13.99 7.95 2.52
C ALA A 131 -15.19 8.83 2.15
N ALA A 132 -15.44 9.03 0.84
CA ALA A 132 -16.57 9.80 0.35
C ALA A 132 -17.92 9.18 0.75
N ILE A 133 -18.04 7.85 0.78
CA ILE A 133 -19.24 7.16 1.26
C ILE A 133 -19.46 7.45 2.75
N LEU A 134 -18.41 7.34 3.58
CA LEU A 134 -18.51 7.62 5.00
C LEU A 134 -18.83 9.10 5.28
N GLU A 135 -18.25 10.04 4.53
CA GLU A 135 -18.57 11.47 4.62
C GLU A 135 -20.04 11.74 4.27
N ALA A 136 -20.54 11.11 3.21
CA ALA A 136 -21.95 11.22 2.83
C ALA A 136 -22.88 10.63 3.88
N ALA A 137 -22.53 9.49 4.47
CA ALA A 137 -23.28 8.87 5.55
C ALA A 137 -23.28 9.75 6.80
N ALA A 138 -22.13 10.28 7.21
CA ALA A 138 -22.02 11.21 8.33
C ALA A 138 -22.84 12.50 8.13
N ALA A 139 -23.02 12.92 6.88
CA ALA A 139 -23.88 14.04 6.51
C ALA A 139 -25.37 13.67 6.37
N GLY A 140 -25.78 12.45 6.72
CA GLY A 140 -27.16 11.98 6.62
C GLY A 140 -27.68 11.80 5.17
N LYS A 141 -26.80 11.69 4.19
CA LYS A 141 -27.14 11.56 2.77
C LYS A 141 -27.26 10.11 2.30
N VAL A 142 -27.01 9.15 3.19
CA VAL A 142 -27.06 7.71 2.89
C VAL A 142 -28.24 7.09 3.61
N GLU A 143 -29.21 6.60 2.86
CA GLU A 143 -30.39 5.92 3.42
C GLU A 143 -30.02 4.54 4.00
N CYS A 144 -29.20 3.78 3.29
CA CYS A 144 -28.75 2.46 3.71
C CYS A 144 -27.27 2.28 3.46
N LEU A 145 -26.51 2.05 4.52
CA LEU A 145 -25.08 1.70 4.47
C LEU A 145 -24.96 0.19 4.63
N VAL A 146 -24.43 -0.49 3.63
CA VAL A 146 -24.18 -1.93 3.67
C VAL A 146 -22.71 -2.18 3.91
N LEU A 147 -22.40 -2.85 5.00
CA LEU A 147 -21.05 -3.33 5.36
C LEU A 147 -20.92 -4.80 4.95
N LEU A 148 -20.10 -5.09 3.98
CA LEU A 148 -19.86 -6.44 3.48
C LEU A 148 -18.47 -6.92 3.88
N GLY A 149 -18.37 -7.65 4.99
CA GLY A 149 -17.09 -8.07 5.57
C GLY A 149 -16.16 -6.89 5.88
N ALA A 150 -16.73 -5.78 6.38
CA ALA A 150 -16.02 -4.53 6.63
C ALA A 150 -16.33 -4.00 8.03
N ASP A 151 -15.30 -3.55 8.73
CA ASP A 151 -15.40 -2.92 10.04
C ASP A 151 -14.81 -1.49 10.00
N PRO A 152 -15.57 -0.49 9.55
CA PRO A 152 -15.08 0.87 9.40
C PRO A 152 -14.43 1.45 10.67
N LEU A 153 -14.88 1.07 11.86
CA LEU A 153 -14.29 1.56 13.11
C LEU A 153 -12.84 1.12 13.30
N ASN A 154 -12.48 -0.04 12.76
CA ASN A 154 -11.12 -0.59 12.85
C ASN A 154 -10.35 -0.54 11.51
N ASP A 155 -11.06 -0.44 10.37
CA ASP A 155 -10.46 -0.53 9.04
C ASP A 155 -10.03 0.84 8.48
N VAL A 156 -10.63 1.96 8.93
CA VAL A 156 -10.29 3.30 8.42
C VAL A 156 -9.45 4.09 9.42
N ALA A 157 -8.62 4.99 8.89
CA ALA A 157 -7.72 5.80 9.71
C ALA A 157 -8.48 6.82 10.58
N ASP A 158 -9.61 7.35 10.10
CA ASP A 158 -10.46 8.29 10.82
C ASP A 158 -11.66 7.56 11.45
N ALA A 159 -11.43 7.05 12.67
CA ALA A 159 -12.48 6.36 13.45
C ALA A 159 -13.63 7.29 13.85
N ASP A 160 -13.40 8.60 13.98
CA ASP A 160 -14.47 9.55 14.30
C ASP A 160 -15.38 9.78 13.10
N LEU A 161 -14.84 9.82 11.90
CA LEU A 161 -15.64 9.81 10.67
C LEU A 161 -16.48 8.52 10.58
N ALA A 162 -15.89 7.36 10.87
CA ALA A 162 -16.61 6.09 10.86
C ALA A 162 -17.79 6.10 11.86
N ARG A 163 -17.57 6.54 13.11
CA ARG A 163 -18.65 6.67 14.11
C ARG A 163 -19.78 7.59 13.64
N ARG A 164 -19.43 8.75 13.11
CA ARG A 164 -20.42 9.70 12.59
C ARG A 164 -21.17 9.13 11.39
N ALA A 165 -20.50 8.38 10.52
CA ALA A 165 -21.12 7.74 9.37
C ALA A 165 -22.13 6.66 9.78
N LEU A 166 -21.76 5.80 10.73
CA LEU A 166 -22.66 4.76 11.26
C LEU A 166 -23.88 5.38 11.95
N ALA A 167 -23.70 6.47 12.70
CA ALA A 167 -24.78 7.18 13.36
C ALA A 167 -25.65 8.00 12.39
N GLY A 168 -25.08 8.49 11.28
CA GLY A 168 -25.76 9.35 10.31
C GLY A 168 -26.52 8.60 9.22
N ALA A 169 -26.17 7.35 8.94
CA ALA A 169 -26.93 6.50 8.02
C ALA A 169 -28.27 6.11 8.66
N ARG A 170 -29.35 6.17 7.86
CA ARG A 170 -30.69 5.80 8.36
C ARG A 170 -30.80 4.33 8.71
N PHE A 171 -30.16 3.46 7.92
CA PHE A 171 -30.03 2.04 8.19
C PHE A 171 -28.60 1.61 7.96
N VAL A 172 -28.09 0.74 8.84
CA VAL A 172 -26.83 0.04 8.64
C VAL A 172 -27.14 -1.45 8.57
N VAL A 173 -26.66 -2.11 7.53
CA VAL A 173 -26.77 -3.55 7.35
C VAL A 173 -25.37 -4.12 7.34
N SER A 174 -25.02 -4.94 8.32
CA SER A 174 -23.76 -5.65 8.37
C SER A 174 -23.94 -7.10 7.93
N VAL A 175 -23.10 -7.55 7.00
CA VAL A 175 -23.03 -8.92 6.52
C VAL A 175 -21.62 -9.41 6.77
N ASP A 176 -21.44 -10.18 7.83
CA ASP A 176 -20.13 -10.65 8.26
C ASP A 176 -20.23 -12.08 8.85
N THR A 177 -19.08 -12.71 9.08
CA THR A 177 -18.96 -14.02 9.71
C THR A 177 -19.03 -13.98 11.23
N PHE A 178 -18.84 -12.80 11.82
CA PHE A 178 -18.92 -12.53 13.25
C PHE A 178 -19.34 -11.07 13.50
N MET A 179 -19.79 -10.78 14.72
CA MET A 179 -20.10 -9.40 15.12
C MET A 179 -18.82 -8.58 15.23
N SER A 180 -18.77 -7.47 14.53
CA SER A 180 -17.71 -6.48 14.62
C SER A 180 -18.14 -5.26 15.45
N ASP A 181 -17.21 -4.36 15.76
CA ASP A 181 -17.51 -3.11 16.47
C ASP A 181 -18.45 -2.18 15.67
N SER A 182 -18.51 -2.37 14.36
CA SER A 182 -19.36 -1.60 13.44
C SER A 182 -20.71 -2.24 13.14
N SER A 183 -21.04 -3.39 13.76
CA SER A 183 -22.26 -4.17 13.50
C SER A 183 -23.44 -3.72 14.34
#